data_ec26da5f9dab73f3f9af024241e17d6e
#
_entry.id   ec26da5f9dab73f3f9af024241e17d6e
#
_cell.length_a   1.000
_cell.length_b   1.000
_cell.length_c   1.000
_cell.angle_alpha   90.00
_cell.angle_beta   90.00
_cell.angle_gamma   90.00
#
_symmetry.space_group_name_H-M   'P 1'
#
loop_
_entity.id
_entity.type
_entity.pdbx_description
1 polymer ?
#
loop_
_entity_poly.entity_id
_entity_poly.type
_entity_poly.pdbx_seq_one_letter_code
_entity_poly.pdbx_strand_id
1 'polypeptide(L)'
;MYVFGILRFSGPFGLVNENSEECVLTHSLIIIKEEVNMANKTEITALALAEPTAEELGVYIVDVSYANGILCYYIDREGGVGIDECEKFSRAVEEILDKEDIIATEYSLEVSSPGVDRKLKKEREFLYYLGREVEVKLFAPLDGVKEFDGVLKAYSEKTATIECNGEEKQIPVRDAVYIRLKFVF
;
A
#
# COMPACT_ATOMS: atom_id res chain seq x y z
N MET A 1 8.22 32.95 1.46
CA MET A 1 8.76 33.60 2.67
C MET A 1 7.80 33.32 3.81
N TYR A 2 7.93 32.11 4.42
CA TYR A 2 7.09 31.70 5.54
C TYR A 2 7.88 31.89 6.84
N VAL A 3 7.33 32.76 7.71
CA VAL A 3 7.89 33.12 8.99
C VAL A 3 7.67 31.99 9.98
N PHE A 4 8.74 31.42 10.50
CA PHE A 4 8.71 30.52 11.64
C PHE A 4 8.22 31.27 12.88
N GLY A 5 7.03 30.95 13.34
CA GLY A 5 6.51 31.38 14.64
C GLY A 5 7.16 30.54 15.74
N ILE A 6 8.10 31.15 16.45
CA ILE A 6 8.67 30.61 17.68
C ILE A 6 7.61 30.77 18.78
N LEU A 7 6.96 29.69 19.18
CA LEU A 7 6.16 29.64 20.40
C LEU A 7 7.10 29.54 21.61
N ARG A 8 7.36 30.71 22.23
CA ARG A 8 7.96 30.79 23.55
C ARG A 8 6.90 30.48 24.60
N PHE A 9 6.98 29.32 25.20
CA PHE A 9 6.31 29.08 26.47
C PHE A 9 7.18 29.64 27.61
N SER A 10 6.75 30.76 28.18
CA SER A 10 7.28 31.27 29.42
C SER A 10 6.43 30.71 30.58
N GLY A 11 6.87 29.60 31.18
CA GLY A 11 6.40 29.14 32.48
C GLY A 11 7.57 29.08 33.46
N PRO A 12 7.36 29.28 34.76
CA PRO A 12 8.44 29.46 35.73
C PRO A 12 8.91 28.11 36.26
N PHE A 13 9.63 27.32 35.51
CA PHE A 13 10.43 26.20 36.06
C PHE A 13 11.29 25.55 34.98
N GLY A 14 12.61 25.63 35.19
CA GLY A 14 13.55 24.63 34.76
C GLY A 14 14.18 24.82 33.39
N LEU A 15 15.45 25.17 33.40
CA LEU A 15 16.38 24.99 32.27
C LEU A 15 16.26 23.57 31.69
N VAL A 16 15.65 23.46 30.53
CA VAL A 16 15.66 22.20 29.76
C VAL A 16 17.04 22.09 29.14
N ASN A 17 17.79 21.11 29.56
CA ASN A 17 19.10 20.76 29.03
C ASN A 17 18.91 20.29 27.57
N GLU A 18 19.40 21.06 26.60
CA GLU A 18 19.26 20.81 25.16
C GLU A 18 19.95 19.55 24.62
N ASN A 19 20.49 18.71 25.50
CA ASN A 19 21.23 17.49 25.18
C ASN A 19 20.55 16.19 25.66
N SER A 20 19.22 16.17 25.81
CA SER A 20 18.54 14.92 26.17
C SER A 20 18.25 14.09 24.90
N GLU A 21 18.56 12.80 24.95
CA GLU A 21 18.24 11.84 23.89
C GLU A 21 16.75 11.84 23.48
N GLU A 22 15.87 12.28 24.36
CA GLU A 22 14.43 12.48 24.11
C GLU A 22 14.14 13.54 23.05
N CYS A 23 14.93 14.62 22.99
CA CYS A 23 14.73 15.67 21.98
C CYS A 23 15.10 15.18 20.58
N VAL A 24 16.11 14.36 20.45
CA VAL A 24 16.55 13.76 19.18
C VAL A 24 15.52 12.74 18.68
N LEU A 25 14.95 11.92 19.57
CA LEU A 25 13.92 10.94 19.24
C LEU A 25 12.62 11.59 18.75
N THR A 26 12.17 12.67 19.40
CA THR A 26 10.96 13.41 18.98
C THR A 26 11.15 14.07 17.61
N HIS A 27 12.31 14.65 17.35
CA HIS A 27 12.61 15.28 16.07
C HIS A 27 12.66 14.23 14.93
N SER A 28 13.32 13.09 15.15
CA SER A 28 13.35 11.97 14.20
C SER A 28 11.95 11.40 13.92
N LEU A 29 11.10 11.27 14.94
CA LEU A 29 9.72 10.79 14.77
C LEU A 29 8.85 11.77 13.97
N ILE A 30 9.06 13.09 14.11
CA ILE A 30 8.35 14.10 13.31
C ILE A 30 8.77 14.00 11.84
N ILE A 31 10.06 13.91 11.56
CA ILE A 31 10.58 13.77 10.19
C ILE A 31 10.01 12.50 9.53
N ILE A 32 10.05 11.35 10.23
CA ILE A 32 9.50 10.09 9.70
C ILE A 32 8.00 10.21 9.40
N LYS A 33 7.23 10.88 10.26
CA LYS A 33 5.79 11.09 10.02
C LYS A 33 5.52 11.99 8.82
N GLU A 34 6.32 13.02 8.61
CA GLU A 34 6.20 13.92 7.45
C GLU A 34 6.56 13.19 6.15
N GLU A 35 7.62 12.40 6.13
CA GLU A 35 8.01 11.59 4.97
C GLU A 35 6.94 10.55 4.61
N VAL A 36 6.40 9.83 5.60
CA VAL A 36 5.30 8.87 5.38
C VAL A 36 4.04 9.55 4.87
N ASN A 37 3.72 10.75 5.35
CA ASN A 37 2.55 11.49 4.88
C ASN A 37 2.75 11.99 3.44
N MET A 38 3.95 12.42 3.07
CA MET A 38 4.28 12.82 1.69
C MET A 38 4.25 11.61 0.74
N ALA A 39 4.82 10.47 1.12
CA ALA A 39 4.78 9.25 0.32
C ALA A 39 3.34 8.81 0.06
N ASN A 40 2.49 8.77 1.07
CA ASN A 40 1.08 8.44 0.91
C ASN A 40 0.35 9.42 -0.03
N LYS A 41 0.64 10.72 0.04
CA LYS A 41 0.05 11.71 -0.86
C LYS A 41 0.50 11.50 -2.30
N THR A 42 1.77 11.21 -2.52
CA THR A 42 2.33 10.90 -3.84
C THR A 42 1.69 9.64 -4.42
N GLU A 43 1.57 8.56 -3.63
CA GLU A 43 0.93 7.31 -4.05
C GLU A 43 -0.53 7.53 -4.49
N ILE A 44 -1.31 8.29 -3.70
CA ILE A 44 -2.72 8.59 -4.02
C ILE A 44 -2.82 9.43 -5.31
N THR A 45 -1.98 10.44 -5.47
CA THR A 45 -1.99 11.29 -6.67
C THR A 45 -1.55 10.50 -7.88
N ALA A 46 -0.46 9.74 -7.78
CA ALA A 46 0.05 8.89 -8.84
C ALA A 46 -0.98 7.84 -9.29
N LEU A 47 -1.70 7.22 -8.34
CA LEU A 47 -2.79 6.31 -8.62
C LEU A 47 -3.90 6.99 -9.43
N ALA A 48 -4.39 8.14 -8.96
CA ALA A 48 -5.49 8.85 -9.61
C ALA A 48 -5.14 9.30 -11.05
N LEU A 49 -3.88 9.69 -11.29
CA LEU A 49 -3.39 10.09 -12.61
C LEU A 49 -3.27 8.91 -13.59
N ALA A 50 -2.93 7.73 -13.09
CA ALA A 50 -2.72 6.55 -13.92
C ALA A 50 -4.01 5.72 -14.15
N GLU A 51 -5.07 5.92 -13.38
CA GLU A 51 -6.36 5.20 -13.52
C GLU A 51 -6.93 5.24 -14.95
N PRO A 52 -7.04 6.41 -15.63
CA PRO A 52 -7.59 6.44 -16.99
C PRO A 52 -6.77 5.63 -17.98
N THR A 53 -5.43 5.67 -17.84
CA THR A 53 -4.53 4.89 -18.68
C THR A 53 -4.66 3.38 -18.44
N ALA A 54 -4.85 2.98 -17.18
CA ALA A 54 -5.09 1.58 -16.83
C ALA A 54 -6.38 1.06 -17.46
N GLU A 55 -7.46 1.85 -17.42
CA GLU A 55 -8.73 1.52 -18.07
C GLU A 55 -8.60 1.38 -19.59
N GLU A 56 -7.89 2.31 -20.27
CA GLU A 56 -7.66 2.27 -21.71
C GLU A 56 -6.86 1.02 -22.13
N LEU A 57 -5.88 0.61 -21.33
CA LEU A 57 -5.04 -0.56 -21.59
C LEU A 57 -5.67 -1.87 -21.12
N GLY A 58 -6.82 -1.84 -20.44
CA GLY A 58 -7.50 -3.01 -19.91
C GLY A 58 -6.71 -3.71 -18.81
N VAL A 59 -5.96 -2.94 -18.02
CA VAL A 59 -5.24 -3.42 -16.82
C VAL A 59 -5.81 -2.76 -15.56
N TYR A 60 -5.61 -3.38 -14.41
CA TYR A 60 -6.01 -2.86 -13.12
C TYR A 60 -4.79 -2.52 -12.28
N ILE A 61 -4.76 -1.33 -11.69
CA ILE A 61 -3.70 -0.95 -10.75
C ILE A 61 -4.05 -1.54 -9.39
N VAL A 62 -3.39 -2.62 -9.02
CA VAL A 62 -3.60 -3.32 -7.73
C VAL A 62 -3.07 -2.49 -6.58
N ASP A 63 -1.89 -1.89 -6.75
CA ASP A 63 -1.24 -1.07 -5.74
C ASP A 63 -0.27 -0.07 -6.36
N VAL A 64 -0.01 1.02 -5.64
CA VAL A 64 1.05 1.99 -5.93
C VAL A 64 1.87 2.16 -4.66
N SER A 65 3.18 2.21 -4.78
CA SER A 65 4.08 2.50 -3.68
C SER A 65 5.17 3.48 -4.09
N TYR A 66 5.50 4.41 -3.19
CA TYR A 66 6.61 5.35 -3.36
C TYR A 66 7.55 5.26 -2.17
N ALA A 67 8.75 4.75 -2.39
CA ALA A 67 9.77 4.61 -1.36
C ALA A 67 11.18 4.71 -1.96
N ASN A 68 12.09 5.35 -1.24
CA ASN A 68 13.52 5.46 -1.63
C ASN A 68 13.74 6.03 -3.04
N GLY A 69 12.87 6.96 -3.49
CA GLY A 69 12.94 7.51 -4.85
C GLY A 69 12.49 6.54 -5.94
N ILE A 70 11.76 5.48 -5.60
CA ILE A 70 11.18 4.54 -6.57
C ILE A 70 9.66 4.63 -6.48
N LEU A 71 9.00 4.99 -7.59
CA LEU A 71 7.56 4.91 -7.76
C LEU A 71 7.24 3.61 -8.49
N CYS A 72 6.59 2.69 -7.78
CA CYS A 72 6.26 1.37 -8.30
C CYS A 72 4.75 1.20 -8.47
N TYR A 73 4.31 0.83 -9.68
CA TYR A 73 2.94 0.41 -9.97
C TYR A 73 2.87 -1.10 -10.06
N TYR A 74 1.96 -1.69 -9.33
CA TYR A 74 1.62 -3.10 -9.44
C TYR A 74 0.33 -3.23 -10.22
N ILE A 75 0.42 -3.77 -11.45
CA ILE A 75 -0.71 -3.91 -12.36
C ILE A 75 -1.05 -5.37 -12.60
N ASP A 76 -2.34 -5.67 -12.74
CA ASP A 76 -2.84 -7.01 -13.03
C ASP A 76 -4.01 -6.93 -14.02
N ARG A 77 -4.37 -8.06 -14.63
CA ARG A 77 -5.58 -8.26 -15.44
C ARG A 77 -6.02 -9.71 -15.41
N GLU A 78 -7.20 -9.97 -15.91
CA GLU A 78 -7.65 -11.34 -16.13
C GLU A 78 -6.72 -12.06 -17.13
N GLY A 79 -6.20 -13.22 -16.71
CA GLY A 79 -5.19 -13.97 -17.48
C GLY A 79 -3.73 -13.57 -17.21
N GLY A 80 -3.50 -12.57 -16.33
CA GLY A 80 -2.18 -12.10 -15.95
C GLY A 80 -1.60 -11.01 -16.88
N VAL A 81 -0.54 -10.39 -16.43
CA VAL A 81 0.16 -9.28 -17.12
C VAL A 81 1.54 -9.75 -17.56
N GLY A 82 1.87 -9.52 -18.82
CA GLY A 82 3.18 -9.78 -19.38
C GLY A 82 4.07 -8.54 -19.44
N ILE A 83 5.28 -8.70 -19.96
CA ILE A 83 6.27 -7.63 -20.11
C ILE A 83 5.75 -6.53 -21.03
N ASP A 84 5.07 -6.90 -22.13
CA ASP A 84 4.55 -5.95 -23.12
C ASP A 84 3.49 -5.01 -22.53
N GLU A 85 2.62 -5.51 -21.66
CA GLU A 85 1.63 -4.71 -20.96
C GLU A 85 2.28 -3.75 -19.94
N CYS A 86 3.26 -4.24 -19.19
CA CYS A 86 4.03 -3.41 -18.27
C CYS A 86 4.75 -2.28 -19.00
N GLU A 87 5.37 -2.57 -20.16
CA GLU A 87 6.07 -1.56 -20.98
C GLU A 87 5.12 -0.51 -21.53
N LYS A 88 3.97 -0.91 -22.09
CA LYS A 88 2.95 0.01 -22.59
C LYS A 88 2.42 0.93 -21.50
N PHE A 89 2.08 0.34 -20.36
CA PHE A 89 1.59 1.10 -19.22
C PHE A 89 2.65 2.06 -18.68
N SER A 90 3.90 1.61 -18.52
CA SER A 90 5.01 2.45 -18.05
C SER A 90 5.21 3.68 -18.93
N ARG A 91 5.28 3.51 -20.25
CA ARG A 91 5.47 4.63 -21.18
C ARG A 91 4.33 5.64 -21.14
N ALA A 92 3.08 5.16 -21.08
CA ALA A 92 1.92 6.04 -21.05
C ALA A 92 1.81 6.81 -19.73
N VAL A 93 2.13 6.17 -18.61
CA VAL A 93 2.12 6.81 -17.29
C VAL A 93 3.27 7.78 -17.11
N GLU A 94 4.47 7.47 -17.64
CA GLU A 94 5.64 8.36 -17.63
C GLU A 94 5.31 9.74 -18.26
N GLU A 95 4.65 9.75 -19.43
CA GLU A 95 4.23 10.99 -20.09
C GLU A 95 3.27 11.85 -19.24
N ILE A 96 2.43 11.21 -18.43
CA ILE A 96 1.48 11.90 -17.54
C ILE A 96 2.21 12.46 -16.33
N LEU A 97 3.08 11.64 -15.71
CA LEU A 97 3.83 12.04 -14.52
C LEU A 97 4.79 13.20 -14.81
N ASP A 98 5.42 13.20 -15.99
CA ASP A 98 6.30 14.29 -16.45
C ASP A 98 5.56 15.62 -16.63
N LYS A 99 4.30 15.57 -17.07
CA LYS A 99 3.47 16.78 -17.22
C LYS A 99 2.99 17.34 -15.91
N GLU A 100 2.63 16.47 -14.97
CA GLU A 100 2.01 16.85 -13.68
C GLU A 100 3.06 17.15 -12.60
N ASP A 101 4.32 16.74 -12.80
CA ASP A 101 5.48 17.00 -11.92
C ASP A 101 5.19 16.79 -10.43
N ILE A 102 4.55 15.64 -10.11
CA ILE A 102 4.09 15.33 -8.76
C ILE A 102 5.22 14.99 -7.78
N ILE A 103 6.42 14.70 -8.30
CA ILE A 103 7.60 14.33 -7.51
C ILE A 103 8.73 15.31 -7.85
N ALA A 104 9.04 16.20 -6.93
CA ALA A 104 10.01 17.29 -7.13
C ALA A 104 11.49 16.83 -7.18
N THR A 105 11.77 15.56 -6.92
CA THR A 105 13.12 14.98 -6.93
C THR A 105 13.23 13.93 -8.02
N GLU A 106 14.46 13.61 -8.42
CA GLU A 106 14.69 12.46 -9.31
C GLU A 106 14.11 11.17 -8.71
N TYR A 107 13.42 10.41 -9.52
CA TYR A 107 12.84 9.12 -9.14
C TYR A 107 12.98 8.11 -10.28
N SER A 108 12.82 6.83 -9.93
CA SER A 108 12.72 5.74 -10.89
C SER A 108 11.27 5.26 -10.95
N LEU A 109 10.74 5.06 -12.15
CA LEU A 109 9.44 4.46 -12.39
C LEU A 109 9.59 2.96 -12.63
N GLU A 110 8.92 2.15 -11.81
CA GLU A 110 8.85 0.71 -11.97
C GLU A 110 7.41 0.27 -12.19
N VAL A 111 7.19 -0.64 -13.14
CA VAL A 111 5.90 -1.28 -13.40
C VAL A 111 6.08 -2.79 -13.36
N SER A 112 5.30 -3.46 -12.54
CA SER A 112 5.44 -4.90 -12.31
C SER A 112 4.07 -5.55 -12.05
N SER A 113 4.00 -6.87 -12.23
CA SER A 113 2.88 -7.66 -11.69
C SER A 113 2.99 -7.75 -10.17
N PRO A 114 1.88 -7.95 -9.43
CA PRO A 114 1.90 -8.07 -7.97
C PRO A 114 2.70 -9.27 -7.46
N GLY A 115 2.94 -10.27 -8.33
CA GLY A 115 3.57 -11.53 -7.96
C GLY A 115 2.63 -12.47 -7.18
N VAL A 116 2.95 -13.76 -7.26
CA VAL A 116 2.11 -14.83 -6.69
C VAL A 116 2.12 -14.90 -5.17
N ASP A 117 3.21 -14.48 -4.53
CA ASP A 117 3.39 -14.55 -3.07
C ASP A 117 2.98 -13.27 -2.35
N ARG A 118 2.38 -12.31 -3.07
CA ARG A 118 2.00 -11.02 -2.49
C ARG A 118 0.94 -11.20 -1.41
N LYS A 119 1.22 -10.65 -0.24
CA LYS A 119 0.25 -10.55 0.86
C LYS A 119 -0.69 -9.39 0.59
N LEU A 120 -2.00 -9.64 0.66
CA LEU A 120 -3.02 -8.60 0.56
C LEU A 120 -3.01 -7.76 1.83
N LYS A 121 -2.91 -6.44 1.69
CA LYS A 121 -2.82 -5.49 2.82
C LYS A 121 -3.77 -4.31 2.66
N LYS A 122 -3.86 -3.76 1.44
CA LYS A 122 -4.68 -2.59 1.14
C LYS A 122 -6.08 -3.02 0.71
N GLU A 123 -7.09 -2.23 1.07
CA GLU A 123 -8.49 -2.47 0.71
C GLU A 123 -8.67 -2.72 -0.80
N ARG A 124 -8.00 -1.91 -1.64
CA ARG A 124 -8.03 -2.04 -3.08
C ARG A 124 -7.63 -3.44 -3.58
N GLU A 125 -6.63 -4.06 -2.96
CA GLU A 125 -6.18 -5.41 -3.30
C GLU A 125 -7.28 -6.44 -2.99
N PHE A 126 -7.90 -6.34 -1.81
CA PHE A 126 -8.99 -7.25 -1.43
C PHE A 126 -10.20 -7.10 -2.36
N LEU A 127 -10.57 -5.87 -2.71
CA LEU A 127 -11.71 -5.61 -3.61
C LEU A 127 -11.47 -6.14 -5.02
N TYR A 128 -10.26 -6.03 -5.54
CA TYR A 128 -9.90 -6.56 -6.85
C TYR A 128 -9.93 -8.09 -6.90
N TYR A 129 -9.50 -8.74 -5.83
CA TYR A 129 -9.42 -10.20 -5.80
C TYR A 129 -10.65 -10.89 -5.19
N LEU A 130 -11.80 -10.20 -5.09
CA LEU A 130 -13.05 -10.84 -4.69
C LEU A 130 -13.40 -12.01 -5.61
N GLY A 131 -13.86 -13.12 -5.02
CA GLY A 131 -14.17 -14.35 -5.72
C GLY A 131 -12.97 -15.27 -6.02
N ARG A 132 -11.73 -14.84 -5.74
CA ARG A 132 -10.53 -15.65 -5.91
C ARG A 132 -10.24 -16.51 -4.67
N GLU A 133 -9.60 -17.65 -4.91
CA GLU A 133 -9.08 -18.48 -3.82
C GLU A 133 -7.89 -17.81 -3.13
N VAL A 134 -7.93 -17.80 -1.80
CA VAL A 134 -6.88 -17.23 -0.94
C VAL A 134 -6.41 -18.27 0.07
N GLU A 135 -5.15 -18.17 0.43
CA GLU A 135 -4.53 -18.87 1.53
C GLU A 135 -4.39 -17.92 2.72
N VAL A 136 -4.84 -18.38 3.87
CA VAL A 136 -4.86 -17.60 5.13
C VAL A 136 -4.02 -18.28 6.17
N LYS A 137 -3.16 -17.50 6.83
CA LYS A 137 -2.45 -17.90 8.03
C LYS A 137 -2.71 -16.92 9.14
N LEU A 138 -3.15 -17.42 10.29
CA LEU A 138 -3.50 -16.64 11.46
C LEU A 138 -2.38 -16.64 12.52
N PHE A 139 -2.29 -15.59 13.32
CA PHE A 139 -1.43 -15.55 14.51
C PHE A 139 -1.91 -16.52 15.59
N ALA A 140 -3.20 -16.55 15.86
CA ALA A 140 -3.85 -17.46 16.79
C ALA A 140 -4.83 -18.39 16.06
N PRO A 141 -5.03 -19.64 16.52
CA PRO A 141 -6.00 -20.54 15.90
C PRO A 141 -7.42 -19.98 15.99
N LEU A 142 -8.17 -20.06 14.90
CA LEU A 142 -9.61 -19.87 14.85
C LEU A 142 -10.26 -21.25 14.69
N ASP A 143 -11.11 -21.65 15.61
CA ASP A 143 -11.71 -23.00 15.65
C ASP A 143 -10.66 -24.14 15.63
N GLY A 144 -9.50 -23.91 16.25
CA GLY A 144 -8.39 -24.87 16.29
C GLY A 144 -7.50 -24.92 15.05
N VAL A 145 -7.81 -24.11 14.00
CA VAL A 145 -7.07 -24.10 12.73
C VAL A 145 -6.33 -22.77 12.57
N LYS A 146 -5.03 -22.83 12.24
CA LYS A 146 -4.19 -21.66 11.98
C LYS A 146 -4.02 -21.33 10.50
N GLU A 147 -4.10 -22.32 9.64
CA GLU A 147 -3.90 -22.18 8.20
C GLU A 147 -5.04 -22.86 7.47
N PHE A 148 -5.65 -22.17 6.53
CA PHE A 148 -6.72 -22.71 5.69
C PHE A 148 -6.81 -21.94 4.38
N ASP A 149 -7.45 -22.57 3.42
CA ASP A 149 -7.76 -21.98 2.13
C ASP A 149 -9.25 -21.70 2.03
N GLY A 150 -9.62 -20.71 1.26
CA GLY A 150 -11.01 -20.39 1.00
C GLY A 150 -11.16 -19.35 -0.09
N VAL A 151 -12.41 -19.02 -0.41
CA VAL A 151 -12.75 -18.02 -1.41
C VAL A 151 -12.99 -16.68 -0.72
N LEU A 152 -12.33 -15.63 -1.17
CA LEU A 152 -12.54 -14.28 -0.67
C LEU A 152 -13.91 -13.75 -1.16
N LYS A 153 -14.87 -13.60 -0.25
CA LYS A 153 -16.25 -13.19 -0.58
C LYS A 153 -16.49 -11.70 -0.44
N ALA A 154 -15.95 -11.11 0.62
CA ALA A 154 -16.14 -9.70 0.89
C ALA A 154 -14.96 -9.12 1.68
N TYR A 155 -14.85 -7.78 1.64
CA TYR A 155 -13.94 -7.02 2.47
C TYR A 155 -14.63 -5.75 2.95
N SER A 156 -14.61 -5.51 4.24
CA SER A 156 -15.17 -4.30 4.86
C SER A 156 -14.50 -4.04 6.21
N GLU A 157 -14.28 -2.78 6.56
CA GLU A 157 -13.76 -2.36 7.86
C GLU A 157 -12.49 -3.12 8.32
N LYS A 158 -11.55 -3.34 7.39
CA LYS A 158 -10.31 -4.12 7.62
C LYS A 158 -10.54 -5.57 8.01
N THR A 159 -11.70 -6.12 7.65
CA THR A 159 -12.10 -7.52 7.87
C THR A 159 -12.36 -8.19 6.52
N ALA A 160 -11.71 -9.30 6.27
CA ALA A 160 -11.96 -10.14 5.11
C ALA A 160 -12.96 -11.24 5.47
N THR A 161 -13.99 -11.43 4.64
CA THR A 161 -14.91 -12.56 4.72
C THR A 161 -14.47 -13.64 3.76
N ILE A 162 -14.15 -14.81 4.27
CA ILE A 162 -13.61 -15.94 3.51
C ILE A 162 -14.51 -17.14 3.70
N GLU A 163 -14.99 -17.69 2.60
CA GLU A 163 -15.77 -18.94 2.60
C GLU A 163 -14.83 -20.12 2.57
N CYS A 164 -14.91 -20.97 3.59
CA CYS A 164 -14.15 -22.19 3.74
C CYS A 164 -15.12 -23.35 4.00
N ASN A 165 -15.13 -24.36 3.13
CA ASN A 165 -16.02 -25.55 3.25
C ASN A 165 -17.51 -25.21 3.39
N GLY A 166 -17.99 -24.12 2.76
CA GLY A 166 -19.37 -23.66 2.83
C GLY A 166 -19.72 -22.83 4.06
N GLU A 167 -18.75 -22.52 4.90
CA GLU A 167 -18.89 -21.62 6.07
C GLU A 167 -18.13 -20.31 5.82
N GLU A 168 -18.76 -19.19 6.14
CA GLU A 168 -18.13 -17.88 6.06
C GLU A 168 -17.41 -17.55 7.36
N LYS A 169 -16.13 -17.21 7.26
CA LYS A 169 -15.29 -16.76 8.37
C LYS A 169 -14.89 -15.30 8.19
N GLN A 170 -15.16 -14.49 9.19
CA GLN A 170 -14.74 -13.09 9.22
C GLN A 170 -13.39 -12.97 9.92
N ILE A 171 -12.38 -12.46 9.19
CA ILE A 171 -11.00 -12.40 9.63
C ILE A 171 -10.53 -10.97 9.58
N PRO A 172 -10.33 -10.32 10.73
CA PRO A 172 -9.65 -9.04 10.79
C PRO A 172 -8.24 -9.18 10.21
N VAL A 173 -7.84 -8.31 9.29
CA VAL A 173 -6.52 -8.40 8.62
C VAL A 173 -5.37 -8.38 9.63
N ARG A 174 -5.54 -7.68 10.76
CA ARG A 174 -4.56 -7.62 11.86
C ARG A 174 -4.31 -8.97 12.55
N ASP A 175 -5.28 -9.90 12.47
CA ASP A 175 -5.20 -11.21 13.13
C ASP A 175 -4.56 -12.26 12.21
N ALA A 176 -4.32 -11.89 10.95
CA ALA A 176 -3.65 -12.74 9.96
C ALA A 176 -2.15 -12.40 9.86
N VAL A 177 -1.32 -13.45 9.84
CA VAL A 177 0.10 -13.34 9.46
C VAL A 177 0.21 -12.96 7.99
N TYR A 178 -0.66 -13.58 7.17
CA TYR A 178 -0.91 -13.21 5.78
C TYR A 178 -2.27 -13.70 5.29
N ILE A 179 -2.78 -12.99 4.31
CA ILE A 179 -3.82 -13.42 3.38
C ILE A 179 -3.20 -13.20 2.00
N ARG A 180 -3.11 -14.24 1.18
CA ARG A 180 -2.50 -14.17 -0.16
C ARG A 180 -3.30 -14.99 -1.15
N LEU A 181 -3.15 -14.71 -2.45
CA LEU A 181 -3.75 -15.54 -3.48
C LEU A 181 -3.20 -16.95 -3.43
N LYS A 182 -4.08 -17.93 -3.58
CA LYS A 182 -3.68 -19.32 -3.75
C LYS A 182 -3.37 -19.58 -5.20
N PHE A 183 -2.17 -20.07 -5.48
CA PHE A 183 -1.78 -20.55 -6.80
C PHE A 183 -1.85 -22.05 -6.88
N VAL A 184 -2.54 -22.53 -7.91
CA VAL A 184 -2.54 -23.95 -8.30
C VAL A 184 -1.63 -24.05 -9.51
N PHE A 185 -0.54 -24.80 -9.37
CA PHE A 185 0.37 -25.14 -10.47
C PHE A 185 -0.15 -26.31 -11.27
#